data_b80035769bb0bc0c190fb31b9529c5b0
#
_entry.id   b80035769bb0bc0c190fb31b9529c5b0
#
_cell.length_a   1.000
_cell.length_b   1.000
_cell.length_c   1.000
_cell.angle_alpha   90.00
_cell.angle_beta   90.00
_cell.angle_gamma   90.00
#
_symmetry.space_group_name_H-M   'P 1'
#
loop_
_entity.id
_entity.type
_entity.pdbx_description
1 polymer ?
#
loop_
_entity_poly.entity_id
_entity_poly.type
_entity_poly.pdbx_seq_one_letter_code
_entity_poly.pdbx_strand_id
1 'polypeptide(L)'
;LHQAGTDGINISLDTMDPEKYRKITGENCVEKVKRALICCADKEQFQVKINCVLLDQEWEELSELIELTRTHRISVRFIEQMPIGHGTVEQSWTEERIKEQLKAEGKTLKAVSEKLGNGPAYYIQIKGYKGTIGFISAMSHKFCDKCNRVRLTADGFLKPCLQYGKGTDLLKLLRTKASDEEIRREIEDCIYKKPHSHHMEDRKSGGIETENMAEIGG
;
A
#
# COMPACT_ATOMS: atom_id res chain seq x y z
N LEU A 1 16.81 -3.76 14.32
CA LEU A 1 16.47 -3.38 12.93
C LEU A 1 17.50 -2.41 12.37
N HIS A 2 17.79 -1.28 13.03
CA HIS A 2 18.75 -0.29 12.53
C HIS A 2 20.15 -0.89 12.32
N GLN A 3 20.66 -1.65 13.28
CA GLN A 3 21.95 -2.36 13.15
C GLN A 3 21.99 -3.35 11.96
N ALA A 4 20.82 -3.81 11.50
CA ALA A 4 20.68 -4.64 10.30
C ALA A 4 20.50 -3.83 9.01
N GLY A 5 20.68 -2.50 9.05
CA GLY A 5 20.58 -1.62 7.89
C GLY A 5 19.14 -1.22 7.50
N THR A 6 18.15 -1.44 8.38
CA THR A 6 16.77 -1.00 8.12
C THR A 6 16.67 0.52 8.30
N ASP A 7 16.16 1.21 7.30
CA ASP A 7 15.94 2.66 7.24
C ASP A 7 14.46 3.05 7.14
N GLY A 8 13.59 2.12 6.72
CA GLY A 8 12.17 2.34 6.54
C GLY A 8 11.29 1.27 7.18
N ILE A 9 10.21 1.70 7.82
CA ILE A 9 9.24 0.83 8.48
C ILE A 9 7.85 1.16 7.94
N ASN A 10 7.16 0.14 7.43
CA ASN A 10 5.77 0.24 7.03
C ASN A 10 4.91 -0.53 8.03
N ILE A 11 3.87 0.10 8.55
CA ILE A 11 2.93 -0.47 9.52
C ILE A 11 1.54 -0.41 8.90
N SER A 12 0.84 -1.54 8.84
CA SER A 12 -0.58 -1.57 8.45
C SER A 12 -1.43 -1.19 9.65
N LEU A 13 -2.25 -0.16 9.50
CA LEU A 13 -3.16 0.32 10.53
C LEU A 13 -4.35 1.02 9.87
N ASP A 14 -5.45 0.30 9.71
CA ASP A 14 -6.64 0.79 9.01
C ASP A 14 -7.58 1.59 9.94
N THR A 15 -7.46 1.38 11.24
CA THR A 15 -8.23 2.09 12.28
C THR A 15 -7.46 2.09 13.61
N MET A 16 -7.73 3.09 14.46
CA MET A 16 -7.25 3.14 15.84
C MET A 16 -8.33 2.72 16.85
N ASP A 17 -9.54 2.43 16.39
CA ASP A 17 -10.61 1.86 17.21
C ASP A 17 -10.32 0.38 17.54
N PRO A 18 -10.27 -0.03 18.82
CA PRO A 18 -9.92 -1.40 19.22
C PRO A 18 -10.89 -2.47 18.70
N GLU A 19 -12.19 -2.15 18.67
CA GLU A 19 -13.22 -3.08 18.23
C GLU A 19 -13.15 -3.31 16.70
N LYS A 20 -13.02 -2.22 15.92
CA LYS A 20 -12.81 -2.31 14.46
C LYS A 20 -11.49 -3.00 14.14
N TYR A 21 -10.40 -2.63 14.83
CA TYR A 21 -9.10 -3.25 14.65
C TYR A 21 -9.18 -4.77 14.85
N ARG A 22 -9.85 -5.21 15.91
CA ARG A 22 -10.06 -6.64 16.18
C ARG A 22 -10.88 -7.32 15.08
N LYS A 23 -11.91 -6.67 14.55
CA LYS A 23 -12.72 -7.21 13.44
C LYS A 23 -11.91 -7.40 12.18
N ILE A 24 -11.01 -6.46 11.88
CA ILE A 24 -10.17 -6.48 10.67
C ILE A 24 -9.04 -7.50 10.80
N THR A 25 -8.34 -7.51 11.94
CA THR A 25 -7.09 -8.28 12.11
C THR A 25 -7.26 -9.62 12.80
N GLY A 26 -8.37 -9.82 13.51
CA GLY A 26 -8.57 -10.96 14.42
C GLY A 26 -7.89 -10.79 15.79
N GLU A 27 -7.10 -9.72 15.99
CA GLU A 27 -6.24 -9.52 17.15
C GLU A 27 -6.63 -8.28 17.98
N ASN A 28 -6.47 -8.34 19.29
CA ASN A 28 -6.71 -7.21 20.17
C ASN A 28 -5.38 -6.56 20.61
N CYS A 29 -4.67 -5.96 19.66
CA CYS A 29 -3.33 -5.42 19.93
C CYS A 29 -3.07 -4.01 19.38
N VAL A 30 -4.10 -3.24 19.03
CA VAL A 30 -3.97 -1.89 18.46
C VAL A 30 -3.10 -0.97 19.34
N GLU A 31 -3.23 -1.03 20.67
CA GLU A 31 -2.41 -0.24 21.59
C GLU A 31 -0.91 -0.62 21.57
N LYS A 32 -0.60 -1.88 21.27
CA LYS A 32 0.80 -2.30 21.05
C LYS A 32 1.34 -1.72 19.76
N VAL A 33 0.52 -1.71 18.69
CA VAL A 33 0.88 -1.15 17.39
C VAL A 33 1.10 0.36 17.52
N LYS A 34 0.20 1.10 18.18
CA LYS A 34 0.36 2.53 18.45
C LYS A 34 1.67 2.85 19.19
N ARG A 35 1.98 2.10 20.24
CA ARG A 35 3.24 2.28 20.98
C ARG A 35 4.46 1.99 20.13
N ALA A 36 4.44 0.91 19.33
CA ALA A 36 5.53 0.57 18.43
C ALA A 36 5.73 1.66 17.36
N LEU A 37 4.63 2.16 16.80
CA LEU A 37 4.63 3.25 15.82
C LEU A 37 5.32 4.51 16.36
N ILE A 38 4.90 4.98 17.54
CA ILE A 38 5.47 6.18 18.16
C ILE A 38 6.94 5.95 18.51
N CYS A 39 7.27 4.80 19.10
CA CYS A 39 8.66 4.44 19.41
C CYS A 39 9.57 4.45 18.17
N CYS A 40 9.07 4.01 17.02
CA CYS A 40 9.82 4.07 15.76
C CYS A 40 9.90 5.52 15.21
N ALA A 41 8.81 6.28 15.31
CA ALA A 41 8.74 7.64 14.80
C ALA A 41 9.62 8.64 15.57
N ASP A 42 9.88 8.37 16.85
CA ASP A 42 10.79 9.16 17.69
C ASP A 42 12.28 8.91 17.36
N LYS A 43 12.56 7.89 16.54
CA LYS A 43 13.90 7.57 16.08
C LYS A 43 14.16 8.20 14.72
N GLU A 44 15.05 9.18 14.64
CA GLU A 44 15.36 9.91 13.40
C GLU A 44 15.89 9.02 12.26
N GLN A 45 16.44 7.86 12.58
CA GLN A 45 16.97 6.90 11.62
C GLN A 45 15.91 6.13 10.83
N PHE A 46 14.63 6.19 11.23
CA PHE A 46 13.57 5.45 10.54
C PHE A 46 12.63 6.39 9.78
N GLN A 47 12.37 6.05 8.53
CA GLN A 47 11.25 6.57 7.79
C GLN A 47 10.01 5.72 8.10
N VAL A 48 9.11 6.23 8.95
CA VAL A 48 7.92 5.48 9.39
C VAL A 48 6.72 5.83 8.52
N LYS A 49 6.06 4.80 7.98
CA LYS A 49 4.86 4.93 7.16
C LYS A 49 3.74 4.05 7.71
N ILE A 50 2.56 4.61 7.82
CA ILE A 50 1.33 3.87 8.05
C ILE A 50 0.67 3.59 6.71
N ASN A 51 0.22 2.37 6.49
CA ASN A 51 -0.69 2.01 5.41
C ASN A 51 -2.09 1.86 5.99
N CYS A 52 -3.03 2.63 5.49
CA CYS A 52 -4.44 2.56 5.80
C CYS A 52 -5.21 2.29 4.51
N VAL A 53 -5.85 1.13 4.39
CA VAL A 53 -6.77 0.84 3.29
C VAL A 53 -8.08 1.53 3.59
N LEU A 54 -8.61 2.27 2.60
CA LEU A 54 -9.90 2.94 2.70
C LEU A 54 -11.01 1.89 2.57
N LEU A 55 -11.67 1.61 3.67
CA LEU A 55 -12.78 0.66 3.78
C LEU A 55 -14.08 1.43 4.06
N ASP A 56 -14.63 1.24 5.24
CA ASP A 56 -15.87 1.85 5.74
C ASP A 56 -15.62 2.79 6.95
N GLN A 57 -14.43 3.39 7.02
CA GLN A 57 -14.08 4.30 8.10
C GLN A 57 -14.95 5.56 8.06
N GLU A 58 -15.33 6.06 9.25
CA GLU A 58 -15.86 7.40 9.39
C GLU A 58 -14.72 8.44 9.33
N TRP A 59 -15.07 9.71 9.10
CA TRP A 59 -14.08 10.78 9.01
C TRP A 59 -13.21 10.90 10.26
N GLU A 60 -13.80 10.73 11.42
CA GLU A 60 -13.14 10.80 12.72
C GLU A 60 -11.97 9.82 12.81
N GLU A 61 -12.15 8.60 12.32
CA GLU A 61 -11.11 7.57 12.32
C GLU A 61 -9.93 7.93 11.39
N LEU A 62 -10.23 8.45 10.19
CA LEU A 62 -9.18 8.92 9.27
C LEU A 62 -8.47 10.14 9.83
N SER A 63 -9.20 11.05 10.45
CA SER A 63 -8.67 12.24 11.10
C SER A 63 -7.72 11.90 12.25
N GLU A 64 -8.05 10.89 13.06
CA GLU A 64 -7.14 10.40 14.12
C GLU A 64 -5.81 9.92 13.56
N LEU A 65 -5.81 9.18 12.46
CA LEU A 65 -4.59 8.75 11.78
C LEU A 65 -3.81 9.95 11.24
N ILE A 66 -4.51 10.91 10.63
CA ILE A 66 -3.91 12.15 10.10
C ILE A 66 -3.25 12.96 11.22
N GLU A 67 -3.89 13.07 12.39
CA GLU A 67 -3.36 13.84 13.52
C GLU A 67 -2.02 13.28 14.06
N LEU A 68 -1.69 12.01 13.83
CA LEU A 68 -0.36 11.47 14.13
C LEU A 68 0.75 12.22 13.36
N THR A 69 0.43 12.71 12.16
CA THR A 69 1.40 13.46 11.33
C THR A 69 1.67 14.86 11.89
N ARG A 70 0.84 15.37 12.81
CA ARG A 70 1.00 16.71 13.41
C ARG A 70 2.26 16.82 14.24
N THR A 71 2.51 15.83 15.09
CA THR A 71 3.59 15.84 16.07
C THR A 71 4.74 14.91 15.75
N HIS A 72 4.52 13.92 14.88
CA HIS A 72 5.50 12.91 14.51
C HIS A 72 5.87 12.97 13.02
N ARG A 73 7.10 12.59 12.67
CA ARG A 73 7.57 12.43 11.28
C ARG A 73 7.06 11.12 10.68
N ILE A 74 5.73 10.95 10.64
CA ILE A 74 5.05 9.79 10.11
C ILE A 74 4.42 10.16 8.77
N SER A 75 4.47 9.25 7.81
CA SER A 75 3.68 9.36 6.58
C SER A 75 2.46 8.44 6.68
N VAL A 76 1.26 8.99 6.78
CA VAL A 76 0.01 8.20 6.69
C VAL A 76 -0.37 8.06 5.23
N ARG A 77 -0.42 6.83 4.72
CA ARG A 77 -0.78 6.53 3.33
C ARG A 77 -2.17 5.92 3.26
N PHE A 78 -3.08 6.62 2.66
CA PHE A 78 -4.41 6.12 2.32
C PHE A 78 -4.34 5.38 0.99
N ILE A 79 -4.83 4.15 0.99
CA ILE A 79 -4.76 3.23 -0.13
C ILE A 79 -6.20 2.93 -0.57
N GLU A 80 -6.55 3.25 -1.80
CA GLU A 80 -7.83 2.85 -2.36
C GLU A 80 -7.98 1.33 -2.36
N GLN A 81 -9.13 0.86 -1.92
CA GLN A 81 -9.45 -0.55 -1.97
C GLN A 81 -9.52 -1.01 -3.43
N MET A 82 -8.84 -2.10 -3.72
CA MET A 82 -8.84 -2.74 -5.03
C MET A 82 -9.77 -3.95 -5.01
N PRO A 83 -10.55 -4.21 -6.06
CA PRO A 83 -11.48 -5.34 -6.14
C PRO A 83 -10.74 -6.66 -6.41
N ILE A 84 -9.86 -7.05 -5.48
CA ILE A 84 -9.07 -8.28 -5.50
C ILE A 84 -9.47 -9.11 -4.30
N GLY A 85 -9.74 -10.39 -4.49
CA GLY A 85 -10.25 -11.27 -3.44
C GLY A 85 -11.58 -10.73 -2.90
N HIS A 86 -11.59 -10.35 -1.63
CA HIS A 86 -12.78 -9.80 -0.95
C HIS A 86 -12.96 -8.28 -1.16
N GLY A 87 -12.08 -7.62 -1.92
CA GLY A 87 -12.16 -6.18 -2.17
C GLY A 87 -13.41 -5.79 -2.97
N THR A 88 -13.92 -4.58 -2.73
CA THR A 88 -15.06 -4.00 -3.44
C THR A 88 -14.62 -2.77 -4.25
N VAL A 89 -15.45 -2.33 -5.19
CA VAL A 89 -15.22 -1.10 -5.96
C VAL A 89 -15.84 0.11 -5.25
N GLU A 90 -16.82 -0.12 -4.40
CA GLU A 90 -17.50 0.95 -3.66
C GLU A 90 -16.58 1.45 -2.54
N GLN A 91 -16.28 2.74 -2.58
CA GLN A 91 -15.43 3.39 -1.59
C GLN A 91 -16.13 4.63 -1.04
N SER A 92 -16.13 4.74 0.28
CA SER A 92 -16.67 5.92 0.96
C SER A 92 -15.73 7.13 0.84
N TRP A 93 -14.42 6.87 0.79
CA TRP A 93 -13.38 7.89 0.76
C TRP A 93 -12.47 7.74 -0.47
N THR A 94 -12.14 8.90 -1.07
CA THR A 94 -11.14 9.05 -2.13
C THR A 94 -10.12 10.11 -1.73
N GLU A 95 -9.03 10.21 -2.47
CA GLU A 95 -8.02 11.26 -2.28
C GLU A 95 -8.65 12.66 -2.30
N GLU A 96 -9.53 12.93 -3.29
CA GLU A 96 -10.20 14.22 -3.44
C GLU A 96 -11.05 14.54 -2.24
N ARG A 97 -11.90 13.57 -1.82
CA ARG A 97 -12.82 13.75 -0.70
C ARG A 97 -12.08 14.02 0.62
N ILE A 98 -10.96 13.32 0.87
CA ILE A 98 -10.11 13.59 2.04
C ILE A 98 -9.52 14.99 1.97
N LYS A 99 -9.02 15.41 0.80
CA LYS A 99 -8.47 16.77 0.62
C LYS A 99 -9.51 17.86 0.79
N GLU A 100 -10.74 17.65 0.29
CA GLU A 100 -11.85 18.57 0.44
C GLU A 100 -12.26 18.72 1.91
N GLN A 101 -12.35 17.61 2.62
CA GLN A 101 -12.69 17.61 4.04
C GLN A 101 -11.64 18.35 4.87
N LEU A 102 -10.34 18.10 4.62
CA LEU A 102 -9.26 18.83 5.29
C LEU A 102 -9.31 20.35 5.01
N LYS A 103 -9.63 20.74 3.77
CA LYS A 103 -9.81 22.16 3.43
C LYS A 103 -11.03 22.78 4.11
N ALA A 104 -12.14 22.05 4.20
CA ALA A 104 -13.34 22.47 4.91
C ALA A 104 -13.07 22.73 6.41
N GLU A 105 -12.13 21.99 7.00
CA GLU A 105 -11.62 22.22 8.37
C GLU A 105 -10.58 23.35 8.46
N GLY A 106 -10.36 24.10 7.40
CA GLY A 106 -9.41 25.23 7.36
C GLY A 106 -7.94 24.82 7.27
N LYS A 107 -7.64 23.55 6.97
CA LYS A 107 -6.26 23.09 6.80
C LYS A 107 -5.67 23.59 5.47
N THR A 108 -4.47 24.11 5.49
CA THR A 108 -3.72 24.50 4.29
C THR A 108 -2.86 23.33 3.84
N LEU A 109 -3.07 22.85 2.62
CA LEU A 109 -2.38 21.70 2.04
C LEU A 109 -1.28 22.16 1.09
N LYS A 110 -0.10 21.51 1.16
CA LYS A 110 1.04 21.74 0.28
C LYS A 110 1.47 20.42 -0.35
N ALA A 111 1.67 20.40 -1.65
CA ALA A 111 2.24 19.24 -2.33
C ALA A 111 3.69 18.99 -1.88
N VAL A 112 4.05 17.73 -1.68
CA VAL A 112 5.43 17.32 -1.37
C VAL A 112 6.05 16.79 -2.65
N SER A 113 7.07 17.50 -3.15
CA SER A 113 7.81 17.12 -4.38
C SER A 113 8.88 16.07 -4.13
N GLU A 114 9.32 15.92 -2.86
CA GLU A 114 10.33 14.95 -2.48
C GLU A 114 9.79 13.52 -2.60
N LYS A 115 10.59 12.63 -3.19
CA LYS A 115 10.24 11.23 -3.35
C LYS A 115 10.46 10.47 -2.05
N LEU A 116 9.40 10.17 -1.32
CA LEU A 116 9.43 9.42 -0.06
C LEU A 116 9.42 7.91 -0.29
N GLY A 117 10.47 7.37 -0.91
CA GLY A 117 10.64 5.94 -1.20
C GLY A 117 10.27 5.55 -2.64
N ASN A 118 10.20 4.23 -2.92
CA ASN A 118 10.05 3.68 -4.27
C ASN A 118 8.60 3.33 -4.66
N GLY A 119 7.62 3.74 -3.83
CA GLY A 119 6.20 3.45 -4.05
C GLY A 119 5.52 4.46 -4.99
N PRO A 120 4.28 4.16 -5.43
CA PRO A 120 3.51 5.04 -6.31
C PRO A 120 2.80 6.16 -5.57
N ALA A 121 2.96 6.29 -4.26
CA ALA A 121 2.23 7.25 -3.46
C ALA A 121 2.58 8.70 -3.84
N TYR A 122 1.55 9.52 -4.00
CA TYR A 122 1.64 10.97 -4.03
C TYR A 122 1.49 11.51 -2.61
N TYR A 123 2.22 12.57 -2.25
CA TYR A 123 2.23 13.09 -0.89
C TYR A 123 1.83 14.56 -0.81
N ILE A 124 1.10 14.89 0.25
CA ILE A 124 0.81 16.26 0.69
C ILE A 124 1.23 16.44 2.14
N GLN A 125 1.43 17.68 2.54
CA GLN A 125 1.67 18.06 3.92
C GLN A 125 0.67 19.14 4.35
N ILE A 126 0.12 18.99 5.55
CA ILE A 126 -0.66 20.05 6.19
C ILE A 126 0.34 21.08 6.74
N LYS A 127 0.09 22.36 6.50
CA LYS A 127 0.95 23.43 7.02
C LYS A 127 1.07 23.36 8.54
N GLY A 128 2.29 23.29 9.03
CA GLY A 128 2.59 23.17 10.46
C GLY A 128 2.66 21.76 11.01
N TYR A 129 2.36 20.73 10.21
CA TYR A 129 2.51 19.34 10.59
C TYR A 129 3.92 18.83 10.25
N LYS A 130 4.45 17.91 11.07
CA LYS A 130 5.81 17.35 10.88
C LYS A 130 5.84 16.24 9.82
N GLY A 131 4.79 15.46 9.74
CA GLY A 131 4.66 14.33 8.82
C GLY A 131 3.90 14.68 7.56
N THR A 132 3.53 13.67 6.79
CA THR A 132 2.87 13.79 5.49
C THR A 132 1.68 12.86 5.35
N ILE A 133 0.78 13.19 4.43
CA ILE A 133 -0.31 12.32 4.00
C ILE A 133 0.01 11.85 2.60
N GLY A 134 0.00 10.55 2.37
CA GLY A 134 0.20 9.93 1.07
C GLY A 134 -1.09 9.33 0.53
N PHE A 135 -1.21 9.25 -0.79
CA PHE A 135 -2.33 8.61 -1.47
C PHE A 135 -1.82 7.58 -2.46
N ILE A 136 -2.41 6.39 -2.45
CA ILE A 136 -2.21 5.33 -3.44
C ILE A 136 -3.56 5.08 -4.10
N SER A 137 -3.85 5.91 -5.09
CA SER A 137 -5.15 6.00 -5.77
C SER A 137 -5.16 5.09 -7.00
N ALA A 138 -5.18 3.76 -6.76
CA ALA A 138 -5.08 2.76 -7.82
C ALA A 138 -6.30 2.76 -8.74
N MET A 139 -7.47 3.13 -8.22
CA MET A 139 -8.73 3.11 -8.95
C MET A 139 -9.05 4.48 -9.59
N SER A 140 -8.96 5.57 -8.82
CA SER A 140 -9.30 6.91 -9.29
C SER A 140 -8.17 7.55 -10.12
N HIS A 141 -6.91 7.33 -9.77
CA HIS A 141 -5.73 7.86 -10.46
C HIS A 141 -4.73 6.75 -10.76
N LYS A 142 -4.98 5.99 -11.83
CA LYS A 142 -4.10 4.90 -12.26
C LYS A 142 -2.66 5.39 -12.45
N PHE A 143 -1.72 4.69 -11.83
CA PHE A 143 -0.28 4.97 -11.95
C PHE A 143 0.47 3.89 -12.73
N CYS A 144 -0.23 3.12 -13.57
CA CYS A 144 0.31 1.97 -14.30
C CYS A 144 1.52 2.32 -15.16
N ASP A 145 1.51 3.45 -15.85
CA ASP A 145 2.62 3.92 -16.71
C ASP A 145 3.94 4.10 -15.94
N LYS A 146 3.88 4.33 -14.65
CA LYS A 146 5.04 4.52 -13.77
C LYS A 146 5.23 3.36 -12.81
N CYS A 147 4.46 2.28 -12.97
CA CYS A 147 4.46 1.15 -12.05
C CYS A 147 5.67 0.24 -12.30
N ASN A 148 6.61 0.24 -11.37
CA ASN A 148 7.79 -0.62 -11.35
C ASN A 148 7.61 -1.89 -10.50
N ARG A 149 6.37 -2.29 -10.17
CA ARG A 149 6.10 -3.40 -9.27
C ARG A 149 6.02 -4.73 -9.99
N VAL A 150 6.64 -5.73 -9.41
CA VAL A 150 6.43 -7.16 -9.63
C VAL A 150 6.18 -7.82 -8.27
N ARG A 151 5.59 -8.99 -8.25
CA ARG A 151 5.35 -9.74 -7.03
C ARG A 151 5.88 -11.15 -7.18
N LEU A 152 6.52 -11.63 -6.12
CA LEU A 152 6.86 -13.02 -5.96
C LEU A 152 6.02 -13.57 -4.80
N THR A 153 5.19 -14.55 -5.10
CA THR A 153 4.34 -15.21 -4.10
C THR A 153 5.16 -16.19 -3.25
N ALA A 154 4.60 -16.62 -2.11
CA ALA A 154 5.28 -17.55 -1.20
C ALA A 154 5.55 -18.92 -1.83
N ASP A 155 4.74 -19.34 -2.79
CA ASP A 155 4.88 -20.56 -3.58
C ASP A 155 5.82 -20.39 -4.79
N GLY A 156 6.45 -19.23 -4.95
CA GLY A 156 7.47 -18.98 -5.96
C GLY A 156 6.95 -18.62 -7.34
N PHE A 157 5.72 -18.10 -7.43
CA PHE A 157 5.15 -17.61 -8.67
C PHE A 157 5.42 -16.11 -8.85
N LEU A 158 6.06 -15.73 -9.95
CA LEU A 158 6.35 -14.33 -10.30
C LEU A 158 5.20 -13.71 -11.08
N LYS A 159 4.59 -12.66 -10.53
CA LYS A 159 3.48 -11.91 -11.14
C LYS A 159 3.95 -10.52 -11.58
N PRO A 160 3.78 -10.14 -12.84
CA PRO A 160 4.15 -8.80 -13.34
C PRO A 160 3.16 -7.71 -12.89
N CYS A 161 1.92 -8.09 -12.57
CA CYS A 161 0.86 -7.17 -12.14
C CYS A 161 0.00 -7.82 -11.05
N LEU A 162 -0.51 -6.99 -10.15
CA LEU A 162 -1.36 -7.43 -9.05
C LEU A 162 -2.71 -7.98 -9.53
N GLN A 163 -3.32 -7.33 -10.53
CA GLN A 163 -4.65 -7.68 -11.02
C GLN A 163 -4.71 -9.04 -11.71
N TYR A 164 -3.65 -9.42 -12.41
CA TYR A 164 -3.71 -10.59 -13.29
C TYR A 164 -3.07 -11.81 -12.62
N GLY A 165 -3.78 -12.96 -12.72
CA GLY A 165 -3.27 -14.26 -12.27
C GLY A 165 -2.17 -14.85 -13.18
N LYS A 166 -1.76 -14.14 -14.24
CA LYS A 166 -0.72 -14.57 -15.17
C LYS A 166 0.67 -14.22 -14.65
N GLY A 167 1.63 -15.11 -14.91
CA GLY A 167 3.03 -14.91 -14.51
C GLY A 167 3.88 -16.14 -14.82
N THR A 168 4.98 -16.31 -14.12
CA THR A 168 5.94 -17.40 -14.33
C THR A 168 6.18 -18.15 -13.02
N ASP A 169 6.05 -19.48 -13.07
CA ASP A 169 6.34 -20.37 -11.94
C ASP A 169 7.87 -20.59 -11.82
N LEU A 170 8.53 -19.74 -11.04
CA LEU A 170 9.96 -19.83 -10.79
C LEU A 170 10.33 -21.04 -9.94
N LEU A 171 9.46 -21.46 -9.02
CA LEU A 171 9.72 -22.64 -8.19
C LEU A 171 9.80 -23.92 -9.05
N LYS A 172 8.94 -24.05 -10.06
CA LYS A 172 8.99 -25.14 -11.01
C LYS A 172 10.31 -25.17 -11.77
N LEU A 173 10.78 -24.01 -12.26
CA LEU A 173 12.07 -23.89 -12.94
C LEU A 173 13.24 -24.34 -12.06
N LEU A 174 13.26 -23.89 -10.81
CA LEU A 174 14.27 -24.28 -9.82
C LEU A 174 14.25 -25.78 -9.55
N ARG A 175 13.07 -26.38 -9.39
CA ARG A 175 12.91 -27.82 -9.13
C ARG A 175 13.29 -28.70 -10.33
N THR A 176 13.13 -28.19 -11.55
CA THR A 176 13.56 -28.88 -12.78
C THR A 176 15.05 -28.64 -13.10
N LYS A 177 15.77 -27.94 -12.22
CA LYS A 177 17.19 -27.61 -12.37
C LYS A 177 17.48 -26.81 -13.64
N ALA A 178 16.57 -25.90 -14.00
CA ALA A 178 16.82 -24.91 -15.06
C ALA A 178 18.09 -24.11 -14.76
N SER A 179 18.84 -23.76 -15.77
CA SER A 179 20.03 -22.93 -15.61
C SER A 179 19.67 -21.50 -15.18
N ASP A 180 20.62 -20.81 -14.56
CA ASP A 180 20.43 -19.41 -14.14
C ASP A 180 20.07 -18.51 -15.33
N GLU A 181 20.57 -18.83 -16.52
CA GLU A 181 20.27 -18.10 -17.76
C GLU A 181 18.83 -18.33 -18.22
N GLU A 182 18.32 -19.55 -18.09
CA GLU A 182 16.92 -19.84 -18.39
C GLU A 182 15.99 -19.13 -17.41
N ILE A 183 16.30 -19.19 -16.11
CA ILE A 183 15.53 -18.52 -15.07
C ILE A 183 15.51 -17.00 -15.31
N ARG A 184 16.67 -16.41 -15.60
CA ARG A 184 16.79 -14.98 -15.91
C ARG A 184 15.92 -14.60 -17.12
N ARG A 185 15.98 -15.38 -18.19
CA ARG A 185 15.17 -15.14 -19.40
C ARG A 185 13.67 -15.19 -19.10
N GLU A 186 13.22 -16.14 -18.32
CA GLU A 186 11.82 -16.26 -17.92
C GLU A 186 11.35 -15.09 -17.04
N ILE A 187 12.23 -14.57 -16.15
CA ILE A 187 11.96 -13.37 -15.35
C ILE A 187 11.84 -12.15 -16.28
N GLU A 188 12.80 -11.95 -17.18
CA GLU A 188 12.81 -10.84 -18.14
C GLU A 188 11.54 -10.89 -19.01
N ASP A 189 11.21 -12.03 -19.56
CA ASP A 189 10.01 -12.27 -20.36
C ASP A 189 8.73 -11.95 -19.58
N CYS A 190 8.64 -12.38 -18.32
CA CYS A 190 7.51 -12.07 -17.46
C CYS A 190 7.37 -10.55 -17.26
N ILE A 191 8.46 -9.84 -17.04
CA ILE A 191 8.47 -8.39 -16.86
C ILE A 191 8.09 -7.67 -18.17
N TYR A 192 8.64 -8.08 -19.31
CA TYR A 192 8.31 -7.49 -20.61
C TYR A 192 6.85 -7.70 -21.01
N LYS A 193 6.25 -8.81 -20.61
CA LYS A 193 4.82 -9.12 -20.84
C LYS A 193 3.88 -8.42 -19.83
N LYS A 194 4.41 -7.55 -18.95
CA LYS A 194 3.60 -6.79 -18.03
C LYS A 194 2.53 -5.98 -18.77
N PRO A 195 1.24 -6.09 -18.38
CA PRO A 195 0.18 -5.29 -18.99
C PRO A 195 0.45 -3.79 -18.83
N HIS A 196 0.13 -3.01 -19.84
CA HIS A 196 0.28 -1.55 -19.83
C HIS A 196 -0.54 -0.89 -18.70
N SER A 197 -1.76 -1.40 -18.48
CA SER A 197 -2.62 -0.93 -17.39
C SER A 197 -3.45 -2.06 -16.79
N HIS A 198 -3.96 -1.83 -15.59
CA HIS A 198 -5.01 -2.68 -15.03
C HIS A 198 -6.39 -2.25 -15.54
N HIS A 199 -7.36 -3.17 -15.45
CA HIS A 199 -8.77 -2.99 -15.78
C HIS A 199 -9.64 -3.50 -14.63
N MET A 200 -9.32 -3.08 -13.39
CA MET A 200 -10.01 -3.54 -12.17
C MET A 200 -11.48 -3.11 -12.13
N GLU A 201 -11.83 -2.07 -12.86
CA GLU A 201 -13.22 -1.61 -13.06
C GLU A 201 -14.05 -2.57 -13.93
N ASP A 202 -13.42 -3.35 -14.79
CA ASP A 202 -14.07 -4.34 -15.66
C ASP A 202 -13.86 -5.77 -15.15
N ARG A 203 -14.80 -6.24 -14.33
CA ARG A 203 -14.78 -7.62 -13.80
C ARG A 203 -14.94 -8.71 -14.86
N LYS A 204 -15.30 -8.37 -16.10
CA LYS A 204 -15.48 -9.31 -17.21
C LYS A 204 -14.18 -9.55 -18.00
N SER A 205 -13.16 -8.74 -17.80
CA SER A 205 -11.86 -8.95 -18.44
C SER A 205 -11.21 -10.20 -17.85
N GLY A 206 -11.04 -11.25 -18.66
CA GLY A 206 -10.52 -12.56 -18.24
C GLY A 206 -9.11 -12.47 -17.64
N GLY A 207 -8.84 -13.32 -16.65
CA GLY A 207 -7.54 -13.41 -15.99
C GLY A 207 -7.36 -12.53 -14.77
N ILE A 208 -8.47 -12.00 -14.20
CA ILE A 208 -8.47 -11.27 -12.93
C ILE A 208 -8.01 -12.19 -11.80
N GLU A 209 -7.25 -11.63 -10.87
CA GLU A 209 -6.82 -12.30 -9.66
C GLU A 209 -8.00 -12.68 -8.78
N THR A 210 -8.03 -13.95 -8.36
CA THR A 210 -9.07 -14.51 -7.49
C THR A 210 -8.57 -14.81 -6.09
N GLU A 211 -7.26 -14.87 -5.91
CA GLU A 211 -6.64 -15.09 -4.60
C GLU A 211 -6.71 -13.83 -3.73
N ASN A 212 -6.70 -14.01 -2.43
CA ASN A 212 -6.69 -12.91 -1.48
C ASN A 212 -5.34 -12.18 -1.47
N MET A 213 -5.34 -10.90 -1.10
CA MET A 213 -4.13 -10.09 -1.02
C MET A 213 -3.05 -10.73 -0.14
N ALA A 214 -3.42 -11.40 0.96
CA ALA A 214 -2.49 -12.09 1.86
C ALA A 214 -1.77 -13.28 1.18
N GLU A 215 -2.39 -13.92 0.20
CA GLU A 215 -1.83 -15.08 -0.52
C GLU A 215 -0.86 -14.64 -1.62
N ILE A 216 -1.11 -13.47 -2.21
CA ILE A 216 -0.30 -12.92 -3.31
C ILE A 216 0.75 -11.88 -2.86
N GLY A 217 1.05 -11.82 -1.56
CA GLY A 217 2.10 -10.97 -1.01
C GLY A 217 1.70 -9.48 -0.88
N GLY A 218 0.48 -9.27 -0.44
CA GLY A 218 -0.09 -7.94 -0.13
C GLY A 218 0.06 -7.57 1.31
#